data_3226ab11badeef9a6583419d7c0409c6
#
_entry.id   3226ab11badeef9a6583419d7c0409c6
#
_cell.length_a   1.000
_cell.length_b   1.000
_cell.length_c   1.000
_cell.angle_alpha   90.00
_cell.angle_beta   90.00
_cell.angle_gamma   90.00
#
_symmetry.space_group_name_H-M   'P 1'
#
loop_
_entity.id
_entity.type
_entity.pdbx_description
1 polymer ?
#
loop_
_entity_poly.entity_id
_entity_poly.type
_entity_poly.pdbx_seq_one_letter_code
_entity_poly.pdbx_strand_id
1 'polypeptide(L)'
;MNKKQLYIAYGSNINLEQMAFRCPHSKVIGTSEIRDFELEFRGVATIVPKKGATVPVLIWKLDDRDLPTLNKYEDCPSFYRQEKMPFVLDGKSYEGMAYLMNRGTISPPSPQYYDTILQGYRENSLDESYLWTALENSIYHKQIMEYEYDEDYELDDDFQMKF
;
A
#
# COMPACT_ATOMS: atom_id res chain seq x y z
N MET A 1 -22.12 21.49 8.30
CA MET A 1 -22.27 20.37 7.37
C MET A 1 -20.99 19.56 7.33
N ASN A 2 -21.06 18.31 7.74
CA ASN A 2 -19.91 17.42 7.71
C ASN A 2 -19.65 16.98 6.26
N LYS A 3 -18.63 17.55 5.65
CA LYS A 3 -18.16 17.04 4.35
C LYS A 3 -17.47 15.72 4.61
N LYS A 4 -18.12 14.63 4.19
CA LYS A 4 -17.49 13.31 4.25
C LYS A 4 -16.43 13.21 3.17
N GLN A 5 -15.22 12.95 3.59
CA GLN A 5 -14.07 12.79 2.71
C GLN A 5 -14.07 11.41 2.06
N LEU A 6 -13.70 11.32 0.78
CA LEU A 6 -13.48 10.05 0.12
C LEU A 6 -12.06 9.58 0.43
N TYR A 7 -11.94 8.34 0.88
CA TYR A 7 -10.68 7.72 1.24
C TYR A 7 -10.39 6.56 0.30
N ILE A 8 -9.21 6.59 -0.31
CA ILE A 8 -8.71 5.60 -1.26
C ILE A 8 -7.83 4.61 -0.50
N ALA A 9 -8.31 3.40 -0.28
CA ALA A 9 -7.57 2.35 0.41
C ALA A 9 -6.98 1.37 -0.60
N TYR A 10 -5.68 1.11 -0.50
CA TYR A 10 -4.97 0.15 -1.38
C TYR A 10 -4.24 -0.95 -0.60
N GLY A 11 -4.12 -0.83 0.72
CA GLY A 11 -3.41 -1.76 1.59
C GLY A 11 -4.34 -2.44 2.60
N SER A 12 -3.92 -2.48 3.88
CA SER A 12 -4.68 -3.19 4.93
C SER A 12 -6.11 -2.67 5.13
N ASN A 13 -6.38 -1.40 4.77
CA ASN A 13 -7.71 -0.80 4.91
C ASN A 13 -8.69 -1.18 3.79
N ILE A 14 -8.29 -2.06 2.89
CA ILE A 14 -9.20 -2.80 2.00
C ILE A 14 -9.94 -3.87 2.81
N ASN A 15 -9.35 -4.36 3.89
CA ASN A 15 -9.94 -5.39 4.74
C ASN A 15 -11.11 -4.81 5.54
N LEU A 16 -12.30 -5.36 5.33
CA LEU A 16 -13.54 -4.84 5.91
C LEU A 16 -13.57 -4.98 7.44
N GLU A 17 -13.05 -6.08 7.96
CA GLU A 17 -12.98 -6.33 9.41
C GLU A 17 -12.03 -5.32 10.09
N GLN A 18 -10.86 -5.08 9.50
CA GLN A 18 -9.90 -4.10 10.01
C GLN A 18 -10.51 -2.70 10.06
N MET A 19 -11.20 -2.29 9.01
CA MET A 19 -11.82 -0.97 8.95
C MET A 19 -13.04 -0.86 9.85
N ALA A 20 -13.83 -1.93 10.03
CA ALA A 20 -14.94 -1.93 10.97
C ALA A 20 -14.49 -1.65 12.41
N PHE A 21 -13.29 -2.13 12.76
CA PHE A 21 -12.66 -1.86 14.05
C PHE A 21 -12.06 -0.46 14.12
N ARG A 22 -11.34 -0.07 13.07
CA ARG A 22 -10.57 1.18 13.04
C ARG A 22 -11.42 2.41 12.76
N CYS A 23 -12.36 2.28 11.83
CA CYS A 23 -13.21 3.37 11.33
C CYS A 23 -14.68 2.93 11.29
N PRO A 24 -15.33 2.72 12.47
CA PRO A 24 -16.65 2.11 12.52
C PRO A 24 -17.78 2.95 11.92
N HIS A 25 -17.55 4.25 11.70
CA HIS A 25 -18.56 5.15 11.15
C HIS A 25 -18.45 5.34 9.64
N SER A 26 -17.38 4.83 9.03
CA SER A 26 -17.11 4.97 7.60
C SER A 26 -17.77 3.86 6.80
N LYS A 27 -18.06 4.10 5.52
CA LYS A 27 -18.78 3.16 4.65
C LYS A 27 -18.08 2.99 3.31
N VAL A 28 -18.09 1.76 2.81
CA VAL A 28 -17.65 1.46 1.45
C VAL A 28 -18.65 2.06 0.45
N ILE A 29 -18.13 2.73 -0.59
CA ILE A 29 -18.96 3.21 -1.69
C ILE A 29 -18.68 2.49 -3.01
N GLY A 30 -17.56 1.79 -3.14
CA GLY A 30 -17.25 1.00 -4.32
C GLY A 30 -15.79 0.70 -4.48
N THR A 31 -15.46 0.05 -5.57
CA THR A 31 -14.09 -0.24 -5.98
C THR A 31 -13.73 0.61 -7.20
N SER A 32 -12.44 0.92 -7.33
CA SER A 32 -11.91 1.68 -8.45
C SER A 32 -10.45 1.27 -8.69
N GLU A 33 -9.74 2.07 -9.45
CA GLU A 33 -8.32 1.90 -9.68
C GLU A 33 -7.63 3.26 -9.77
N ILE A 34 -6.36 3.30 -9.37
CA ILE A 34 -5.51 4.47 -9.52
C ILE A 34 -4.56 4.21 -10.68
N ARG A 35 -4.60 5.05 -11.70
CA ARG A 35 -3.75 4.93 -12.90
C ARG A 35 -2.41 5.59 -12.70
N ASP A 36 -1.40 5.03 -13.37
CA ASP A 36 -0.02 5.54 -13.37
C ASP A 36 0.65 5.48 -11.99
N PHE A 37 0.22 4.49 -11.19
CA PHE A 37 0.81 4.12 -9.92
C PHE A 37 0.96 2.60 -9.85
N GLU A 38 1.91 2.15 -9.05
CA GLU A 38 2.19 0.74 -8.81
C GLU A 38 2.18 0.47 -7.30
N LEU A 39 1.59 -0.65 -6.91
CA LEU A 39 1.64 -1.13 -5.54
C LEU A 39 3.06 -1.62 -5.22
N GLU A 40 3.60 -1.19 -4.10
CA GLU A 40 4.94 -1.54 -3.65
C GLU A 40 4.94 -1.89 -2.17
N PHE A 41 5.69 -2.94 -1.80
CA PHE A 41 5.92 -3.27 -0.40
C PHE A 41 7.26 -2.73 0.06
N ARG A 42 7.24 -2.03 1.19
CA ARG A 42 8.41 -1.54 1.94
C ARG A 42 8.24 -1.97 3.40
N GLY A 43 8.12 -3.30 3.62
CA GLY A 43 7.64 -3.87 4.87
C GLY A 43 6.11 -3.79 5.00
N VAL A 44 5.54 -2.64 4.69
CA VAL A 44 4.10 -2.40 4.53
C VAL A 44 3.85 -1.77 3.17
N ALA A 45 2.58 -1.65 2.77
CA ALA A 45 2.22 -1.22 1.43
C ALA A 45 2.31 0.30 1.25
N THR A 46 2.74 0.69 0.05
CA THR A 46 2.60 2.05 -0.48
C THR A 46 2.31 1.96 -1.97
N ILE A 47 2.04 3.09 -2.60
CA ILE A 47 1.95 3.19 -4.05
C ILE A 47 2.95 4.22 -4.54
N VAL A 48 3.55 3.96 -5.70
CA VAL A 48 4.58 4.81 -6.28
C VAL A 48 4.23 5.13 -7.73
N PRO A 49 4.61 6.31 -8.25
CA PRO A 49 4.38 6.63 -9.64
C PRO A 49 5.03 5.63 -10.58
N LYS A 50 4.24 5.12 -11.54
CA LYS A 50 4.75 4.27 -12.62
C LYS A 50 3.81 4.37 -13.81
N LYS A 51 4.26 5.01 -14.87
CA LYS A 51 3.48 5.18 -16.10
C LYS A 51 3.00 3.85 -16.66
N GLY A 52 1.71 3.76 -16.94
CA GLY A 52 1.07 2.57 -17.51
C GLY A 52 0.66 1.50 -16.48
N ALA A 53 1.06 1.64 -15.22
CA ALA A 53 0.64 0.74 -14.16
C ALA A 53 -0.71 1.17 -13.56
N THR A 54 -1.30 0.29 -12.77
CA THR A 54 -2.60 0.50 -12.14
C THR A 54 -2.63 -0.17 -10.79
N VAL A 55 -3.33 0.43 -9.82
CA VAL A 55 -3.52 -0.14 -8.48
C VAL A 55 -5.02 -0.28 -8.20
N PRO A 56 -5.51 -1.50 -7.91
CA PRO A 56 -6.89 -1.67 -7.44
C PRO A 56 -7.08 -1.04 -6.07
N VAL A 57 -8.21 -0.40 -5.86
CA VAL A 57 -8.51 0.32 -4.61
C VAL A 57 -9.96 0.12 -4.18
N LEU A 58 -10.18 0.24 -2.88
CA LEU A 58 -11.50 0.32 -2.27
C LEU A 58 -11.74 1.76 -1.84
N ILE A 59 -12.90 2.31 -2.20
CA ILE A 59 -13.25 3.69 -1.86
C ILE A 59 -14.18 3.70 -0.66
N TRP A 60 -13.78 4.45 0.36
CA TRP A 60 -14.54 4.64 1.59
C TRP A 60 -15.10 6.07 1.65
N LYS A 61 -16.33 6.19 2.08
CA LYS A 61 -16.87 7.46 2.56
C LYS A 61 -16.44 7.60 4.01
N LEU A 62 -15.38 8.36 4.24
CA LEU A 62 -14.76 8.50 5.55
C LEU A 62 -15.58 9.47 6.39
N ASP A 63 -16.00 9.02 7.56
CA ASP A 63 -16.65 9.87 8.55
C ASP A 63 -15.59 10.70 9.29
N ASP A 64 -15.88 11.98 9.52
CA ASP A 64 -14.94 12.88 10.18
C ASP A 64 -14.53 12.39 11.57
N ARG A 65 -15.41 11.63 12.25
CA ARG A 65 -15.11 11.04 13.56
C ARG A 65 -14.02 10.01 13.53
N ASP A 66 -13.83 9.35 12.38
CA ASP A 66 -12.85 8.28 12.20
C ASP A 66 -11.48 8.79 11.73
N LEU A 67 -11.41 10.03 11.22
CA LEU A 67 -10.16 10.58 10.65
C LEU A 67 -9.01 10.64 11.66
N PRO A 68 -9.20 11.08 12.92
CA PRO A 68 -8.11 11.10 13.90
C PRO A 68 -7.54 9.70 14.17
N THR A 69 -8.38 8.69 14.28
CA THR A 69 -7.96 7.30 14.48
C THR A 69 -7.19 6.78 13.27
N LEU A 70 -7.67 7.07 12.07
CA LEU A 70 -7.01 6.67 10.82
C LEU A 70 -5.63 7.34 10.69
N ASN A 71 -5.53 8.64 10.93
CA ASN A 71 -4.26 9.36 10.92
C ASN A 71 -3.26 8.79 11.93
N LYS A 72 -3.72 8.41 13.10
CA LYS A 72 -2.88 7.79 14.12
C LYS A 72 -2.39 6.41 13.67
N TYR A 73 -3.27 5.60 13.10
CA TYR A 73 -2.91 4.29 12.55
C TYR A 73 -1.84 4.39 11.48
N GLU A 74 -1.97 5.37 10.58
CA GLU A 74 -1.04 5.59 9.48
C GLU A 74 0.22 6.35 9.91
N ASP A 75 0.30 6.79 11.17
CA ASP A 75 1.37 7.67 11.65
C ASP A 75 1.57 8.87 10.71
N CYS A 76 0.47 9.55 10.42
CA CYS A 76 0.45 10.72 9.55
C CYS A 76 0.71 12.00 10.36
N PRO A 77 1.59 12.89 9.90
CA PRO A 77 2.26 12.91 8.59
C PRO A 77 3.68 12.30 8.59
N SER A 78 4.15 11.69 9.69
CA SER A 78 5.55 11.28 9.85
C SER A 78 5.92 10.09 8.97
N PHE A 79 5.13 9.01 8.99
CA PHE A 79 5.38 7.79 8.24
C PHE A 79 4.67 7.82 6.89
N TYR A 80 3.35 8.08 6.89
CA TYR A 80 2.56 8.31 5.69
C TYR A 80 2.13 9.78 5.63
N ARG A 81 1.97 10.30 4.41
CA ARG A 81 1.38 11.61 4.14
C ARG A 81 0.08 11.44 3.36
N GLN A 82 -0.82 12.41 3.53
CA GLN A 82 -2.06 12.44 2.73
C GLN A 82 -1.78 13.08 1.36
N GLU A 83 -2.28 12.42 0.32
CA GLU A 83 -2.25 12.93 -1.06
C GLU A 83 -3.65 12.87 -1.64
N LYS A 84 -4.02 13.89 -2.41
CA LYS A 84 -5.26 13.89 -3.19
C LYS A 84 -5.01 13.25 -4.53
N MET A 85 -5.88 12.32 -4.92
CA MET A 85 -5.72 11.54 -6.16
C MET A 85 -7.06 11.42 -6.89
N PRO A 86 -7.03 11.50 -8.24
CA PRO A 86 -8.24 11.30 -9.04
C PRO A 86 -8.56 9.83 -9.21
N PHE A 87 -9.83 9.50 -9.25
CA PHE A 87 -10.33 8.18 -9.60
C PHE A 87 -11.70 8.29 -10.28
N VAL A 88 -12.11 7.21 -10.91
CA VAL A 88 -13.43 7.12 -11.58
C VAL A 88 -14.27 6.09 -10.85
N LEU A 89 -15.50 6.44 -10.54
CA LEU A 89 -16.48 5.54 -9.94
C LEU A 89 -17.81 5.70 -10.66
N ASP A 90 -18.33 4.58 -11.18
CA ASP A 90 -19.58 4.56 -11.95
C ASP A 90 -19.62 5.61 -13.08
N GLY A 91 -18.50 5.74 -13.81
CA GLY A 91 -18.36 6.65 -14.93
C GLY A 91 -18.15 8.13 -14.58
N LYS A 92 -18.10 8.47 -13.30
CA LYS A 92 -17.85 9.83 -12.82
C LYS A 92 -16.47 9.98 -12.21
N SER A 93 -15.85 11.15 -12.45
CA SER A 93 -14.55 11.49 -11.87
C SER A 93 -14.70 12.10 -10.49
N TYR A 94 -13.89 11.63 -9.56
CA TYR A 94 -13.83 12.12 -8.18
C TYR A 94 -12.37 12.35 -7.80
N GLU A 95 -12.19 13.02 -6.68
CA GLU A 95 -10.90 13.15 -6.01
C GLU A 95 -11.04 12.64 -4.59
N GLY A 96 -10.09 11.78 -4.18
CA GLY A 96 -10.05 11.23 -2.84
C GLY A 96 -8.69 11.37 -2.21
N MET A 97 -8.59 11.05 -0.93
CA MET A 97 -7.37 11.08 -0.15
C MET A 97 -6.79 9.67 -0.04
N ALA A 98 -5.50 9.54 -0.31
CA ALA A 98 -4.73 8.33 -0.06
C ALA A 98 -3.55 8.63 0.85
N TYR A 99 -3.09 7.62 1.61
CA TYR A 99 -1.88 7.73 2.40
C TYR A 99 -0.71 7.12 1.62
N LEU A 100 0.33 7.92 1.38
CA LEU A 100 1.53 7.48 0.68
C LEU A 100 2.72 7.54 1.64
N MET A 101 3.57 6.51 1.59
CA MET A 101 4.75 6.41 2.46
C MET A 101 5.77 7.49 2.10
N ASN A 102 6.31 8.16 3.12
CA ASN A 102 7.30 9.23 2.94
C ASN A 102 8.68 8.68 2.57
N ARG A 103 9.08 7.59 3.20
CA ARG A 103 10.41 6.97 3.03
C ARG A 103 10.29 5.47 3.17
N GLY A 104 11.30 4.77 2.71
CA GLY A 104 11.41 3.35 2.84
C GLY A 104 12.09 2.71 1.64
N THR A 105 12.55 1.50 1.82
CA THR A 105 13.12 0.68 0.77
C THR A 105 12.26 -0.54 0.52
N ILE A 106 12.26 -1.04 -0.71
CA ILE A 106 11.49 -2.22 -1.09
C ILE A 106 11.88 -3.39 -0.18
N SER A 107 10.89 -3.99 0.46
CA SER A 107 11.05 -5.08 1.42
C SER A 107 9.76 -5.88 1.53
N PRO A 108 9.83 -7.23 1.66
CA PRO A 108 8.62 -8.04 1.77
C PRO A 108 7.79 -7.71 3.01
N PRO A 109 6.46 -7.81 2.91
CA PRO A 109 5.58 -7.68 4.06
C PRO A 109 5.67 -8.92 4.96
N SER A 110 5.22 -8.80 6.21
CA SER A 110 5.00 -9.97 7.04
C SER A 110 3.86 -10.83 6.46
N PRO A 111 3.87 -12.17 6.69
CA PRO A 111 2.77 -13.03 6.21
C PRO A 111 1.40 -12.58 6.71
N GLN A 112 1.29 -12.16 7.97
CA GLN A 112 0.02 -11.71 8.56
C GLN A 112 -0.50 -10.44 7.88
N TYR A 113 0.37 -9.47 7.63
CA TYR A 113 0.01 -8.23 6.95
C TYR A 113 -0.45 -8.50 5.52
N TYR A 114 0.29 -9.34 4.79
CA TYR A 114 -0.08 -9.76 3.43
C TYR A 114 -1.44 -10.45 3.42
N ASP A 115 -1.68 -11.40 4.33
CA ASP A 115 -2.95 -12.14 4.40
C ASP A 115 -4.13 -11.22 4.70
N THR A 116 -3.92 -10.17 5.51
CA THR A 116 -4.95 -9.15 5.79
C THR A 116 -5.37 -8.43 4.50
N ILE A 117 -4.40 -8.05 3.67
CA ILE A 117 -4.68 -7.40 2.38
C ILE A 117 -5.36 -8.38 1.42
N LEU A 118 -4.86 -9.62 1.35
CA LEU A 118 -5.41 -10.66 0.48
C LEU A 118 -6.86 -10.95 0.80
N GLN A 119 -7.21 -11.05 2.09
CA GLN A 119 -8.60 -11.18 2.53
C GLN A 119 -9.44 -10.02 2.03
N GLY A 120 -8.95 -8.79 2.15
CA GLY A 120 -9.63 -7.60 1.66
C GLY A 120 -9.85 -7.62 0.15
N TYR A 121 -8.85 -8.06 -0.63
CA TYR A 121 -8.98 -8.24 -2.08
C TYR A 121 -10.10 -9.23 -2.42
N ARG A 122 -10.15 -10.36 -1.73
CA ARG A 122 -11.17 -11.39 -1.94
C ARG A 122 -12.56 -10.93 -1.55
N GLU A 123 -12.69 -10.27 -0.39
CA GLU A 123 -13.95 -9.73 0.08
C GLU A 123 -14.56 -8.72 -0.90
N ASN A 124 -13.73 -7.96 -1.60
CA ASN A 124 -14.15 -6.89 -2.50
C ASN A 124 -14.00 -7.26 -4.00
N SER A 125 -13.71 -8.51 -4.31
CA SER A 125 -13.55 -9.03 -5.68
C SER A 125 -12.51 -8.26 -6.50
N LEU A 126 -11.41 -7.84 -5.87
CA LEU A 126 -10.30 -7.22 -6.54
C LEU A 126 -9.37 -8.28 -7.15
N ASP A 127 -8.65 -7.91 -8.22
CA ASP A 127 -7.72 -8.79 -8.90
C ASP A 127 -6.46 -9.03 -8.06
N GLU A 128 -6.32 -10.25 -7.56
CA GLU A 128 -5.21 -10.67 -6.68
C GLU A 128 -3.84 -10.60 -7.39
N SER A 129 -3.81 -10.60 -8.72
CA SER A 129 -2.55 -10.59 -9.46
C SER A 129 -1.70 -9.36 -9.19
N TYR A 130 -2.33 -8.22 -8.94
CA TYR A 130 -1.63 -6.98 -8.57
C TYR A 130 -0.90 -7.12 -7.23
N LEU A 131 -1.57 -7.75 -6.25
CA LEU A 131 -1.01 -8.00 -4.94
C LEU A 131 0.15 -9.01 -5.02
N TRP A 132 -0.04 -10.08 -5.78
CA TRP A 132 0.98 -11.10 -6.01
C TRP A 132 2.22 -10.53 -6.70
N THR A 133 2.03 -9.70 -7.72
CA THR A 133 3.14 -9.04 -8.43
C THR A 133 3.96 -8.16 -7.49
N ALA A 134 3.29 -7.39 -6.64
CA ALA A 134 3.99 -6.54 -5.65
C ALA A 134 4.79 -7.38 -4.65
N LEU A 135 4.24 -8.52 -4.20
CA LEU A 135 4.96 -9.45 -3.32
C LEU A 135 6.19 -10.03 -4.00
N GLU A 136 6.05 -10.55 -5.22
CA GLU A 136 7.17 -11.10 -6.00
C GLU A 136 8.29 -10.07 -6.18
N ASN A 137 7.94 -8.85 -6.54
CA ASN A 137 8.91 -7.77 -6.71
C ASN A 137 9.69 -7.48 -5.42
N SER A 138 9.01 -7.52 -4.27
CA SER A 138 9.65 -7.27 -2.98
C SER A 138 10.61 -8.39 -2.59
N ILE A 139 10.25 -9.65 -2.86
CA ILE A 139 11.09 -10.83 -2.60
C ILE A 139 12.30 -10.84 -3.53
N TYR A 140 12.08 -10.58 -4.81
CA TYR A 140 13.14 -10.52 -5.81
C TYR A 140 14.17 -9.43 -5.48
N HIS A 141 13.70 -8.25 -5.12
CA HIS A 141 14.57 -7.13 -4.72
C HIS A 141 15.44 -7.50 -3.50
N LYS A 142 14.83 -8.12 -2.50
CA LYS A 142 15.54 -8.59 -1.31
C LYS A 142 16.63 -9.61 -1.65
N GLN A 143 16.32 -10.58 -2.53
CA GLN A 143 17.28 -11.60 -2.98
C GLN A 143 18.47 -10.97 -3.72
N ILE A 144 18.25 -9.98 -4.58
CA ILE A 144 19.31 -9.28 -5.28
C ILE A 144 20.22 -8.53 -4.30
N MET A 145 19.65 -7.84 -3.34
CA MET A 145 20.41 -7.08 -2.34
C MET A 145 21.25 -8.03 -1.46
N GLU A 146 20.72 -9.17 -1.06
CA GLU A 146 21.48 -10.18 -0.31
C GLU A 146 22.63 -10.76 -1.15
N TYR A 147 22.39 -11.05 -2.42
CA TYR A 147 23.42 -11.56 -3.33
C TYR A 147 24.56 -10.56 -3.53
N GLU A 148 24.25 -9.29 -3.75
CA GLU A 148 25.25 -8.23 -3.90
C GLU A 148 26.09 -8.06 -2.61
N TYR A 149 25.45 -8.14 -1.44
CA TYR A 149 26.14 -8.08 -0.16
C TYR A 149 27.10 -9.26 0.01
N ASP A 150 26.70 -10.47 -0.30
CA ASP A 150 27.53 -11.69 -0.19
C ASP A 150 28.70 -11.65 -1.16
N GLU A 151 28.53 -11.15 -2.39
CA GLU A 151 29.61 -10.94 -3.35
C GLU A 151 30.65 -9.95 -2.83
N ASP A 152 30.22 -8.83 -2.30
CA ASP A 152 31.12 -7.82 -1.73
C ASP A 152 31.89 -8.39 -0.54
N TYR A 153 31.26 -9.19 0.28
CA TYR A 153 31.91 -9.83 1.43
C TYR A 153 32.94 -10.88 0.98
N GLU A 154 32.65 -11.69 -0.02
CA GLU A 154 33.56 -12.69 -0.58
C GLU A 154 34.78 -12.02 -1.24
N LEU A 155 34.56 -10.91 -1.94
CA LEU A 155 35.66 -10.12 -2.54
C LEU A 155 36.58 -9.52 -1.47
N ASP A 156 36.04 -9.05 -0.36
CA ASP A 156 36.83 -8.51 0.76
C ASP A 156 37.66 -9.62 1.45
N ASP A 157 37.12 -10.81 1.63
CA ASP A 157 37.83 -11.96 2.19
C ASP A 157 38.96 -12.42 1.27
N ASP A 158 38.71 -12.49 -0.04
CA ASP A 158 39.75 -12.81 -1.04
C ASP A 158 40.87 -11.76 -1.07
N PHE A 159 40.52 -10.49 -0.89
CA PHE A 159 41.47 -9.41 -0.79
C PHE A 159 42.35 -9.50 0.46
N GLN A 160 41.77 -9.87 1.61
CA GLN A 160 42.50 -10.06 2.86
C GLN A 160 43.43 -11.25 2.81
N MET A 161 43.10 -12.29 2.10
CA MET A 161 43.95 -13.50 1.94
C MET A 161 45.19 -13.27 1.07
N LYS A 162 45.22 -12.20 0.29
CA LYS A 162 46.38 -11.86 -0.59
C LYS A 162 47.50 -11.11 0.12
N PHE A 163 47.28 -10.72 1.34
CA PHE A 163 48.25 -10.04 2.18
C PHE A 163 48.72 -10.95 3.30
#